data_60a53873e114f1917fea35914a744e07
#
_entry.id   60a53873e114f1917fea35914a744e07
#
_cell.length_a   1.000
_cell.length_b   1.000
_cell.length_c   1.000
_cell.angle_alpha   90.00
_cell.angle_beta   90.00
_cell.angle_gamma   90.00
#
_symmetry.space_group_name_H-M   'P 1'
#
loop_
_entity.id
_entity.type
_entity.pdbx_description
1 polymer ?
#
loop_
_entity_poly.entity_id
_entity_poly.type
_entity_poly.pdbx_seq_one_letter_code
_entity_poly.pdbx_strand_id
1 'polypeptide(L)'
;MNFYDWMIHKGLSKSSAGSYDGALRCALSEWAMDAGLISGPLNALTSASAFEALAPGIQGLPVFKERNARGHHMYSATMSQFAKYLASNGGDDVQADLDEIIGNTSISQTEKTALIKSRIGQGVFRDKVLLHWSTCAVTGFSDTSLLVASHIKPWKKSTNTERLDPWNGLLLSPNLDKAFDKGFITFETDGCIRISPLLAEAEKLGITASMKIVLKPEYETYMPHHRASEYKMG
;
A
#
# COMPACT_ATOMS: atom_id res chain seq x y z
N MET A 1 -2.55 -7.95 -6.62
CA MET A 1 -2.05 -9.28 -7.07
C MET A 1 -1.73 -10.08 -5.82
N ASN A 2 -2.20 -11.34 -5.68
CA ASN A 2 -1.89 -12.17 -4.53
C ASN A 2 -0.47 -12.76 -4.63
N PHE A 3 0.00 -13.43 -3.56
CA PHE A 3 1.36 -13.96 -3.50
C PHE A 3 1.64 -15.05 -4.55
N TYR A 4 0.67 -15.94 -4.81
CA TYR A 4 0.79 -16.97 -5.85
C TYR A 4 0.97 -16.36 -7.24
N ASP A 5 0.08 -15.45 -7.64
CA ASP A 5 0.12 -14.81 -8.97
C ASP A 5 1.38 -13.96 -9.16
N TRP A 6 1.86 -13.31 -8.08
CA TRP A 6 3.11 -12.57 -8.10
C TRP A 6 4.31 -13.49 -8.39
N MET A 7 4.37 -14.67 -7.76
CA MET A 7 5.44 -15.63 -8.03
C MET A 7 5.42 -16.13 -9.47
N ILE A 8 4.23 -16.40 -10.02
CA ILE A 8 4.08 -16.76 -11.45
C ILE A 8 4.59 -15.65 -12.35
N HIS A 9 4.21 -14.40 -12.07
CA HIS A 9 4.69 -13.23 -12.82
C HIS A 9 6.21 -13.05 -12.73
N LYS A 10 6.83 -13.46 -11.63
CA LYS A 10 8.30 -13.48 -11.44
C LYS A 10 8.98 -14.70 -12.08
N GLY A 11 8.27 -15.54 -12.82
CA GLY A 11 8.80 -16.67 -13.58
C GLY A 11 8.93 -17.97 -12.80
N LEU A 12 8.34 -18.09 -11.59
CA LEU A 12 8.31 -19.37 -10.88
C LEU A 12 7.33 -20.33 -11.58
N SER A 13 7.65 -21.64 -11.51
CA SER A 13 6.72 -22.67 -11.99
C SER A 13 5.43 -22.70 -11.15
N LYS A 14 4.32 -23.11 -11.74
CA LYS A 14 3.03 -23.28 -11.03
C LYS A 14 3.18 -24.23 -9.83
N SER A 15 3.98 -25.28 -9.96
CA SER A 15 4.26 -26.24 -8.87
C SER A 15 4.99 -25.57 -7.71
N SER A 16 6.08 -24.84 -7.98
CA SER A 16 6.82 -24.13 -6.93
C SER A 16 5.99 -23.05 -6.27
N ALA A 17 5.27 -22.24 -7.06
CA ALA A 17 4.40 -21.19 -6.54
C ALA A 17 3.28 -21.77 -5.65
N GLY A 18 2.66 -22.88 -6.08
CA GLY A 18 1.65 -23.57 -5.27
C GLY A 18 2.20 -24.14 -3.96
N SER A 19 3.41 -24.70 -3.98
CA SER A 19 4.07 -25.21 -2.78
C SER A 19 4.39 -24.09 -1.78
N TYR A 20 4.89 -22.97 -2.25
CA TYR A 20 5.21 -21.82 -1.42
C TYR A 20 3.96 -21.13 -0.85
N ASP A 21 2.93 -20.93 -1.67
CA ASP A 21 1.66 -20.34 -1.21
C ASP A 21 1.00 -21.24 -0.16
N GLY A 22 0.95 -22.55 -0.41
CA GLY A 22 0.44 -23.53 0.56
C GLY A 22 1.24 -23.54 1.86
N ALA A 23 2.56 -23.53 1.79
CA ALA A 23 3.41 -23.49 2.98
C ALA A 23 3.20 -22.23 3.82
N LEU A 24 3.03 -21.06 3.17
CA LEU A 24 2.76 -19.81 3.85
C LEU A 24 1.41 -19.82 4.55
N ARG A 25 0.36 -20.22 3.82
CA ARG A 25 -1.04 -20.16 4.31
C ARG A 25 -1.37 -21.20 5.36
N CYS A 26 -0.72 -22.36 5.33
CA CYS A 26 -0.95 -23.45 6.27
C CYS A 26 0.19 -23.52 7.30
N ALA A 27 1.22 -24.29 7.05
CA ALA A 27 2.22 -24.67 8.04
C ALA A 27 2.92 -23.49 8.74
N LEU A 28 3.42 -22.51 7.97
CA LEU A 28 4.09 -21.34 8.56
C LEU A 28 3.14 -20.48 9.38
N SER A 29 1.90 -20.30 8.91
CA SER A 29 0.87 -19.56 9.65
C SER A 29 0.48 -20.28 10.94
N GLU A 30 0.23 -21.59 10.88
CA GLU A 30 -0.10 -22.41 12.07
C GLU A 30 1.02 -22.34 13.10
N TRP A 31 2.27 -22.58 12.71
CA TRP A 31 3.40 -22.54 13.66
C TRP A 31 3.58 -21.17 14.31
N ALA A 32 3.37 -20.10 13.56
CA ALA A 32 3.49 -18.75 14.08
C ALA A 32 2.33 -18.39 15.05
N MET A 33 1.10 -18.85 14.76
CA MET A 33 -0.06 -18.69 15.64
C MET A 33 0.08 -19.54 16.90
N ASP A 34 0.46 -20.80 16.79
CA ASP A 34 0.65 -21.72 17.93
C ASP A 34 1.75 -21.20 18.89
N ALA A 35 2.78 -20.56 18.35
CA ALA A 35 3.83 -19.92 19.13
C ALA A 35 3.43 -18.53 19.70
N GLY A 36 2.22 -18.05 19.43
CA GLY A 36 1.75 -16.73 19.89
C GLY A 36 2.47 -15.54 19.25
N LEU A 37 3.16 -15.76 18.12
CA LEU A 37 3.85 -14.69 17.40
C LEU A 37 2.89 -13.80 16.61
N ILE A 38 1.76 -14.35 16.18
CA ILE A 38 0.71 -13.66 15.40
C ILE A 38 -0.67 -14.14 15.86
N SER A 39 -1.70 -13.32 15.61
CA SER A 39 -3.10 -13.63 15.90
C SER A 39 -3.91 -14.09 14.68
N GLY A 40 -3.31 -14.11 13.49
CA GLY A 40 -3.95 -14.50 12.24
C GLY A 40 -2.94 -15.02 11.20
N PRO A 41 -3.39 -15.48 10.02
CA PRO A 41 -2.51 -16.13 9.06
C PRO A 41 -1.51 -15.15 8.43
N LEU A 42 -0.29 -15.61 8.15
CA LEU A 42 0.81 -14.82 7.59
C LEU A 42 0.46 -14.16 6.24
N ASN A 43 -0.34 -14.82 5.42
CA ASN A 43 -0.75 -14.26 4.13
C ASN A 43 -1.72 -13.05 4.24
N ALA A 44 -2.23 -12.75 5.45
CA ALA A 44 -2.98 -11.54 5.72
C ALA A 44 -2.06 -10.32 5.99
N LEU A 45 -0.76 -10.53 6.21
CA LEU A 45 0.20 -9.44 6.39
C LEU A 45 0.36 -8.66 5.09
N THR A 46 0.40 -7.34 5.23
CA THR A 46 0.62 -6.39 4.13
C THR A 46 1.88 -5.56 4.31
N SER A 47 2.45 -5.55 5.52
CA SER A 47 3.66 -4.80 5.88
C SER A 47 4.90 -5.68 5.78
N ALA A 48 5.90 -5.23 5.01
CA ALA A 48 7.20 -5.88 4.90
C ALA A 48 7.96 -5.82 6.23
N SER A 49 7.97 -4.68 6.91
CA SER A 49 8.67 -4.51 8.19
C SER A 49 8.04 -5.37 9.30
N ALA A 50 6.71 -5.47 9.35
CA ALA A 50 6.04 -6.35 10.30
C ALA A 50 6.44 -7.83 10.08
N PHE A 51 6.55 -8.26 8.82
CA PHE A 51 7.01 -9.61 8.50
C PHE A 51 8.49 -9.80 8.85
N GLU A 52 9.35 -8.84 8.55
CA GLU A 52 10.78 -8.87 8.89
C GLU A 52 11.02 -8.96 10.40
N ALA A 53 10.22 -8.26 11.19
CA ALA A 53 10.27 -8.35 12.66
C ALA A 53 9.84 -9.72 13.19
N LEU A 54 8.90 -10.39 12.51
CA LEU A 54 8.41 -11.74 12.89
C LEU A 54 9.32 -12.87 12.40
N ALA A 55 10.00 -12.70 11.27
CA ALA A 55 10.75 -13.74 10.59
C ALA A 55 11.80 -14.44 11.49
N PRO A 56 12.61 -13.73 12.31
CA PRO A 56 13.56 -14.39 13.21
C PRO A 56 12.87 -15.29 14.26
N GLY A 57 11.72 -14.86 14.78
CA GLY A 57 10.92 -15.62 15.73
C GLY A 57 10.43 -16.94 15.11
N ILE A 58 9.86 -16.87 13.90
CA ILE A 58 9.37 -18.04 13.17
C ILE A 58 10.53 -19.01 12.84
N GLN A 59 11.64 -18.48 12.33
CA GLN A 59 12.83 -19.27 12.01
C GLN A 59 13.49 -19.89 13.25
N GLY A 60 13.30 -19.30 14.42
CA GLY A 60 13.76 -19.78 15.71
C GLY A 60 13.02 -21.03 16.21
N LEU A 61 11.79 -21.25 15.74
CA LEU A 61 10.93 -22.34 16.22
C LEU A 61 11.55 -23.73 15.96
N PRO A 62 11.52 -24.64 16.93
CA PRO A 62 12.02 -26.01 16.73
C PRO A 62 11.37 -26.73 15.55
N VAL A 63 10.05 -26.61 15.42
CA VAL A 63 9.28 -27.21 14.32
C VAL A 63 9.70 -26.62 12.95
N PHE A 64 9.99 -25.32 12.87
CA PHE A 64 10.50 -24.71 11.65
C PHE A 64 11.85 -25.33 11.26
N LYS A 65 12.81 -25.36 12.19
CA LYS A 65 14.16 -25.89 11.94
C LYS A 65 14.11 -27.32 11.45
N GLU A 66 13.35 -28.18 12.14
CA GLU A 66 13.18 -29.58 11.77
C GLU A 66 12.56 -29.77 10.39
N ARG A 67 11.41 -29.12 10.15
CA ARG A 67 10.67 -29.28 8.90
C ARG A 67 11.39 -28.62 7.73
N ASN A 68 12.08 -27.51 7.96
CA ASN A 68 12.86 -26.84 6.93
C ASN A 68 14.05 -27.68 6.45
N ALA A 69 14.75 -28.36 7.38
CA ALA A 69 15.84 -29.29 7.04
C ALA A 69 15.33 -30.46 6.21
N ARG A 70 14.22 -31.11 6.61
CA ARG A 70 13.59 -32.19 5.87
C ARG A 70 13.03 -31.81 4.52
N GLY A 71 12.51 -30.56 4.41
CA GLY A 71 11.87 -30.01 3.21
C GLY A 71 12.85 -29.29 2.27
N HIS A 72 14.13 -29.60 2.29
CA HIS A 72 15.15 -29.00 1.43
C HIS A 72 15.10 -27.48 1.42
N HIS A 73 14.93 -26.86 2.60
CA HIS A 73 14.85 -25.41 2.79
C HIS A 73 13.66 -24.71 2.13
N MET A 74 12.61 -25.43 1.79
CA MET A 74 11.40 -24.90 1.13
C MET A 74 10.72 -23.80 1.97
N TYR A 75 10.64 -23.96 3.29
CA TYR A 75 10.04 -22.95 4.18
C TYR A 75 10.87 -21.67 4.25
N SER A 76 12.20 -21.76 4.29
CA SER A 76 13.08 -20.58 4.18
C SER A 76 12.92 -19.87 2.84
N ALA A 77 12.83 -20.64 1.74
CA ALA A 77 12.59 -20.08 0.41
C ALA A 77 11.22 -19.39 0.33
N THR A 78 10.17 -20.00 0.91
CA THR A 78 8.84 -19.39 1.02
C THR A 78 8.89 -18.04 1.74
N MET A 79 9.53 -17.98 2.91
CA MET A 79 9.68 -16.74 3.67
C MET A 79 10.44 -15.67 2.89
N SER A 80 11.52 -16.04 2.19
CA SER A 80 12.27 -15.11 1.35
C SER A 80 11.44 -14.56 0.18
N GLN A 81 10.64 -15.42 -0.48
CA GLN A 81 9.75 -14.97 -1.55
C GLN A 81 8.63 -14.09 -1.01
N PHE A 82 8.09 -14.40 0.15
CA PHE A 82 7.03 -13.61 0.76
C PHE A 82 7.54 -12.23 1.21
N ALA A 83 8.75 -12.13 1.77
CA ALA A 83 9.39 -10.84 2.05
C ALA A 83 9.54 -9.98 0.78
N LYS A 84 10.01 -10.58 -0.33
CA LYS A 84 10.11 -9.89 -1.62
C LYS A 84 8.74 -9.47 -2.17
N TYR A 85 7.73 -10.31 -2.01
CA TYR A 85 6.35 -10.00 -2.38
C TYR A 85 5.83 -8.79 -1.60
N LEU A 86 5.99 -8.79 -0.27
CA LEU A 86 5.59 -7.68 0.57
C LEU A 86 6.35 -6.40 0.21
N ALA A 87 7.66 -6.47 -0.02
CA ALA A 87 8.45 -5.33 -0.45
C ALA A 87 8.04 -4.79 -1.83
N SER A 88 7.59 -5.65 -2.76
CA SER A 88 7.20 -5.25 -4.11
C SER A 88 5.73 -4.83 -4.24
N ASN A 89 4.87 -5.37 -3.37
CA ASN A 89 3.45 -5.02 -3.28
C ASN A 89 3.15 -4.16 -2.06
N GLY A 90 4.20 -3.81 -1.30
CA GLY A 90 4.09 -3.00 -0.12
C GLY A 90 3.31 -1.74 -0.46
N GLY A 91 2.02 -1.79 -0.13
CA GLY A 91 1.32 -0.60 0.25
C GLY A 91 2.22 0.04 1.30
N ASP A 92 2.30 1.34 1.27
CA ASP A 92 3.04 2.17 2.20
C ASP A 92 3.25 1.48 3.54
N ASP A 93 4.51 1.17 3.88
CA ASP A 93 4.84 0.64 5.18
C ASP A 93 4.71 1.76 6.21
N VAL A 94 3.49 1.93 6.69
CA VAL A 94 3.15 3.00 7.66
C VAL A 94 4.06 2.92 8.88
N GLN A 95 4.38 1.70 9.35
CA GLN A 95 5.22 1.55 10.54
C GLN A 95 6.66 1.99 10.27
N ALA A 96 7.26 1.58 9.15
CA ALA A 96 8.61 2.03 8.81
C ALA A 96 8.68 3.54 8.60
N ASP A 97 7.65 4.15 7.99
CA ASP A 97 7.58 5.60 7.84
C ASP A 97 7.44 6.31 9.19
N LEU A 98 6.68 5.74 10.15
CA LEU A 98 6.56 6.27 11.50
C LEU A 98 7.89 6.16 12.26
N ASP A 99 8.60 5.05 12.16
CA ASP A 99 9.89 4.84 12.81
C ASP A 99 10.94 5.81 12.25
N GLU A 100 10.95 6.06 10.93
CA GLU A 100 11.79 7.08 10.29
C GLU A 100 11.49 8.49 10.84
N ILE A 101 10.21 8.86 10.94
CA ILE A 101 9.81 10.17 11.47
C ILE A 101 10.24 10.32 12.94
N ILE A 102 10.00 9.30 13.77
CA ILE A 102 10.35 9.30 15.19
C ILE A 102 11.87 9.39 15.38
N GLY A 103 12.63 8.63 14.59
CA GLY A 103 14.09 8.61 14.63
C GLY A 103 14.77 9.86 14.08
N ASN A 104 14.08 10.69 13.30
CA ASN A 104 14.65 11.89 12.71
C ASN A 104 14.91 12.98 13.77
N THR A 105 16.19 13.25 14.06
CA THR A 105 16.61 14.25 15.04
C THR A 105 16.65 15.69 14.50
N SER A 106 16.49 15.87 13.18
CA SER A 106 16.60 17.19 12.51
C SER A 106 15.29 17.98 12.47
N ILE A 107 14.17 17.36 12.88
CA ILE A 107 12.84 18.00 12.89
C ILE A 107 12.30 18.14 14.32
N SER A 108 11.49 19.19 14.52
CA SER A 108 10.90 19.48 15.82
C SER A 108 9.86 18.42 16.24
N GLN A 109 9.58 18.31 17.53
CA GLN A 109 8.54 17.41 18.05
C GLN A 109 7.15 17.74 17.49
N THR A 110 6.86 19.02 17.28
CA THR A 110 5.60 19.47 16.67
C THR A 110 5.49 18.99 15.21
N GLU A 111 6.58 19.09 14.45
CA GLU A 111 6.63 18.62 13.07
C GLU A 111 6.52 17.10 12.99
N LYS A 112 7.22 16.36 13.87
CA LYS A 112 7.06 14.91 13.99
C LYS A 112 5.60 14.53 14.22
N THR A 113 4.94 15.19 15.16
CA THR A 113 3.53 14.91 15.48
C THR A 113 2.62 15.18 14.28
N ALA A 114 2.85 16.25 13.52
CA ALA A 114 2.08 16.58 12.33
C ALA A 114 2.27 15.54 11.23
N LEU A 115 3.52 15.09 11.00
CA LEU A 115 3.86 14.06 10.02
C LEU A 115 3.26 12.70 10.38
N ILE A 116 3.37 12.28 11.65
CA ILE A 116 2.76 11.02 12.13
C ILE A 116 1.25 11.04 11.90
N LYS A 117 0.56 12.10 12.30
CA LYS A 117 -0.90 12.23 12.09
C LYS A 117 -1.27 12.23 10.61
N SER A 118 -0.49 12.91 9.77
CA SER A 118 -0.71 12.91 8.32
C SER A 118 -0.54 11.50 7.75
N ARG A 119 0.48 10.76 8.20
CA ARG A 119 0.77 9.42 7.69
C ARG A 119 -0.31 8.39 8.00
N ILE A 120 -0.94 8.49 9.17
CA ILE A 120 -2.07 7.63 9.57
C ILE A 120 -3.43 8.11 9.04
N GLY A 121 -3.44 9.08 8.12
CA GLY A 121 -4.66 9.62 7.50
C GLY A 121 -5.49 10.51 8.42
N GLN A 122 -4.89 11.04 9.49
CA GLN A 122 -5.53 11.91 10.47
C GLN A 122 -4.75 13.23 10.61
N GLY A 123 -5.42 14.28 11.06
CA GLY A 123 -4.78 15.55 11.39
C GLY A 123 -4.75 16.55 10.24
N VAL A 124 -3.83 17.52 10.34
CA VAL A 124 -3.82 18.75 9.54
C VAL A 124 -3.89 18.55 8.02
N PHE A 125 -3.23 17.52 7.48
CA PHE A 125 -3.32 17.22 6.05
C PHE A 125 -4.76 16.87 5.64
N ARG A 126 -5.37 15.88 6.32
CA ARG A 126 -6.74 15.46 6.06
C ARG A 126 -7.73 16.62 6.23
N ASP A 127 -7.59 17.38 7.32
CA ASP A 127 -8.47 18.50 7.61
C ASP A 127 -8.43 19.55 6.48
N LYS A 128 -7.23 19.87 5.98
CA LYS A 128 -7.04 20.78 4.86
C LYS A 128 -7.57 20.22 3.54
N VAL A 129 -7.37 18.93 3.26
CA VAL A 129 -7.93 18.28 2.06
C VAL A 129 -9.46 18.31 2.09
N LEU A 130 -10.07 18.08 3.26
CA LEU A 130 -11.52 18.20 3.46
C LEU A 130 -12.04 19.62 3.21
N LEU A 131 -11.27 20.65 3.59
CA LEU A 131 -11.63 22.05 3.28
C LEU A 131 -11.59 22.37 1.79
N HIS A 132 -10.72 21.71 1.03
CA HIS A 132 -10.62 21.90 -0.43
C HIS A 132 -11.73 21.18 -1.20
N TRP A 133 -12.04 19.95 -0.80
CA TRP A 133 -12.94 19.08 -1.57
C TRP A 133 -14.34 18.97 -0.98
N SER A 134 -14.51 19.01 0.33
CA SER A 134 -15.76 18.82 1.09
C SER A 134 -16.57 17.57 0.77
N THR A 135 -16.42 17.01 -0.42
CA THR A 135 -17.04 15.76 -0.93
C THR A 135 -15.99 14.97 -1.70
N CYS A 136 -16.30 13.71 -2.05
CA CYS A 136 -15.45 12.95 -2.97
C CYS A 136 -15.22 13.73 -4.27
N ALA A 137 -13.98 13.94 -4.66
CA ALA A 137 -13.57 14.72 -5.82
C ALA A 137 -14.17 14.22 -7.15
N VAL A 138 -14.51 12.91 -7.21
CA VAL A 138 -15.01 12.24 -8.43
C VAL A 138 -16.52 12.05 -8.39
N THR A 139 -17.04 11.48 -7.27
CA THR A 139 -18.44 11.06 -7.19
C THR A 139 -19.37 12.09 -6.55
N GLY A 140 -18.80 13.10 -5.87
CA GLY A 140 -19.57 14.06 -5.09
C GLY A 140 -20.17 13.46 -3.79
N PHE A 141 -19.81 12.23 -3.41
CA PHE A 141 -20.28 11.60 -2.18
C PHE A 141 -19.87 12.44 -0.95
N SER A 142 -20.81 12.72 -0.04
CA SER A 142 -20.69 13.76 0.99
C SER A 142 -20.33 13.27 2.39
N ASP A 143 -20.52 11.97 2.70
CA ASP A 143 -20.11 11.46 4.02
C ASP A 143 -18.59 11.32 4.09
N THR A 144 -17.97 12.34 4.66
CA THR A 144 -16.50 12.43 4.75
C THR A 144 -15.90 11.37 5.67
N SER A 145 -16.68 10.71 6.52
CA SER A 145 -16.21 9.61 7.38
C SER A 145 -15.78 8.38 6.58
N LEU A 146 -16.32 8.22 5.37
CA LEU A 146 -16.04 7.13 4.43
C LEU A 146 -15.03 7.52 3.35
N LEU A 147 -14.51 8.76 3.36
CA LEU A 147 -13.58 9.25 2.35
C LEU A 147 -12.14 9.21 2.85
N VAL A 148 -11.21 9.04 1.91
CA VAL A 148 -9.77 9.00 2.15
C VAL A 148 -9.13 10.27 1.57
N ALA A 149 -8.26 10.91 2.35
CA ALA A 149 -7.38 11.96 1.84
C ALA A 149 -6.15 11.30 1.19
N SER A 150 -6.22 11.07 -0.11
CA SER A 150 -5.23 10.36 -0.91
C SER A 150 -4.12 11.29 -1.36
N HIS A 151 -2.84 10.90 -1.17
CA HIS A 151 -1.72 11.69 -1.70
C HIS A 151 -1.58 11.49 -3.22
N ILE A 152 -1.38 12.58 -3.97
CA ILE A 152 -1.13 12.56 -5.41
C ILE A 152 0.30 12.09 -5.69
N LYS A 153 1.29 12.77 -5.11
CA LYS A 153 2.68 12.32 -5.07
C LYS A 153 2.83 11.43 -3.83
N PRO A 154 3.22 10.16 -3.98
CA PRO A 154 3.27 9.21 -2.88
C PRO A 154 4.09 9.70 -1.69
N TRP A 155 3.67 9.34 -0.48
CA TRP A 155 4.34 9.70 0.77
C TRP A 155 5.86 9.51 0.73
N LYS A 156 6.32 8.34 0.26
CA LYS A 156 7.75 7.98 0.19
C LYS A 156 8.55 8.84 -0.78
N LYS A 157 7.90 9.43 -1.76
CA LYS A 157 8.51 10.29 -2.77
C LYS A 157 8.38 11.78 -2.44
N SER A 158 7.64 12.11 -1.38
CA SER A 158 7.35 13.47 -0.94
C SER A 158 8.31 13.94 0.14
N THR A 159 8.69 15.22 0.08
CA THR A 159 9.33 15.93 1.19
C THR A 159 8.35 16.15 2.34
N ASN A 160 8.84 16.50 3.52
CA ASN A 160 7.97 16.78 4.68
C ASN A 160 6.94 17.89 4.40
N THR A 161 7.32 18.91 3.65
CA THR A 161 6.41 19.97 3.24
C THR A 161 5.32 19.46 2.30
N GLU A 162 5.70 18.67 1.28
CA GLU A 162 4.75 18.06 0.34
C GLU A 162 3.80 17.07 1.00
N ARG A 163 4.26 16.35 2.04
CA ARG A 163 3.43 15.43 2.84
C ARG A 163 2.30 16.13 3.60
N LEU A 164 2.46 17.41 3.89
CA LEU A 164 1.49 18.22 4.64
C LEU A 164 0.75 19.22 3.76
N ASP A 165 1.09 19.29 2.48
CA ASP A 165 0.49 20.19 1.51
C ASP A 165 -0.86 19.63 1.02
N PRO A 166 -1.99 20.32 1.28
CA PRO A 166 -3.31 19.87 0.84
C PRO A 166 -3.47 19.80 -0.67
N TRP A 167 -2.68 20.54 -1.45
CA TRP A 167 -2.67 20.46 -2.91
C TRP A 167 -2.05 19.15 -3.43
N ASN A 168 -1.29 18.45 -2.56
CA ASN A 168 -0.84 17.08 -2.79
C ASN A 168 -1.92 16.05 -2.39
N GLY A 169 -3.19 16.43 -2.30
CA GLY A 169 -4.26 15.58 -1.80
C GLY A 169 -5.54 15.61 -2.61
N LEU A 170 -6.10 14.44 -2.88
CA LEU A 170 -7.47 14.27 -3.39
C LEU A 170 -8.33 13.63 -2.31
N LEU A 171 -9.60 14.03 -2.21
CA LEU A 171 -10.57 13.36 -1.34
C LEU A 171 -11.34 12.33 -2.17
N LEU A 172 -11.11 11.05 -1.89
CA LEU A 172 -11.61 9.95 -2.72
C LEU A 172 -12.42 8.92 -1.89
N SER A 173 -13.36 8.22 -2.54
CA SER A 173 -13.92 7.00 -1.97
C SER A 173 -12.87 5.89 -1.93
N PRO A 174 -12.98 4.88 -1.02
CA PRO A 174 -11.93 3.87 -0.81
C PRO A 174 -11.52 3.09 -2.06
N ASN A 175 -12.47 2.79 -2.96
CA ASN A 175 -12.20 2.10 -4.22
C ASN A 175 -11.40 2.98 -5.20
N LEU A 176 -11.76 4.27 -5.31
CA LEU A 176 -11.04 5.25 -6.14
C LEU A 176 -9.67 5.55 -5.56
N ASP A 177 -9.56 5.75 -4.23
CA ASP A 177 -8.29 5.92 -3.54
C ASP A 177 -7.35 4.77 -3.84
N LYS A 178 -7.80 3.53 -3.66
CA LYS A 178 -6.97 2.36 -3.89
C LYS A 178 -6.55 2.20 -5.35
N ALA A 179 -7.45 2.49 -6.29
CA ALA A 179 -7.13 2.44 -7.72
C ALA A 179 -6.12 3.55 -8.11
N PHE A 180 -6.25 4.74 -7.54
CA PHE A 180 -5.34 5.88 -7.74
C PHE A 180 -3.96 5.60 -7.12
N ASP A 181 -3.90 5.24 -5.83
CA ASP A 181 -2.67 4.89 -5.11
C ASP A 181 -1.86 3.78 -5.80
N LYS A 182 -2.54 2.82 -6.41
CA LYS A 182 -1.90 1.73 -7.16
C LYS A 182 -1.59 2.07 -8.62
N GLY A 183 -1.89 3.28 -9.07
CA GLY A 183 -1.64 3.73 -10.43
C GLY A 183 -2.53 3.08 -11.48
N PHE A 184 -3.66 2.50 -11.09
CA PHE A 184 -4.64 1.96 -12.05
C PHE A 184 -5.55 3.03 -12.63
N ILE A 185 -5.66 4.17 -11.99
CA ILE A 185 -6.31 5.35 -12.55
C ILE A 185 -5.43 6.59 -12.35
N THR A 186 -5.60 7.57 -13.22
CA THR A 186 -5.09 8.93 -13.04
C THR A 186 -6.09 9.93 -13.64
N PHE A 187 -5.81 11.23 -13.57
CA PHE A 187 -6.65 12.27 -14.14
C PHE A 187 -5.82 13.13 -15.08
N GLU A 188 -6.36 13.41 -16.26
CA GLU A 188 -5.75 14.30 -17.24
C GLU A 188 -5.82 15.76 -16.80
N THR A 189 -5.19 16.65 -17.54
CA THR A 189 -5.19 18.11 -17.24
C THR A 189 -6.58 18.73 -17.33
N ASP A 190 -7.45 18.16 -18.14
CA ASP A 190 -8.87 18.56 -18.24
C ASP A 190 -9.76 17.91 -17.17
N GLY A 191 -9.16 17.10 -16.27
CA GLY A 191 -9.83 16.39 -15.20
C GLY A 191 -10.45 15.05 -15.59
N CYS A 192 -10.44 14.65 -16.86
CA CYS A 192 -10.97 13.34 -17.28
C CYS A 192 -10.15 12.21 -16.66
N ILE A 193 -10.85 11.17 -16.19
CA ILE A 193 -10.20 9.96 -15.68
C ILE A 193 -9.51 9.21 -16.82
N ARG A 194 -8.31 8.71 -16.56
CA ARG A 194 -7.64 7.73 -17.40
C ARG A 194 -7.50 6.42 -16.63
N ILE A 195 -8.08 5.35 -17.17
CA ILE A 195 -8.09 4.02 -16.57
C ILE A 195 -7.00 3.19 -17.24
N SER A 196 -6.16 2.54 -16.43
CA SER A 196 -5.11 1.65 -16.93
C SER A 196 -5.70 0.41 -17.60
N PRO A 197 -5.15 -0.03 -18.74
CA PRO A 197 -5.53 -1.31 -19.35
C PRO A 197 -5.32 -2.52 -18.43
N LEU A 198 -4.49 -2.38 -17.42
CA LEU A 198 -4.23 -3.42 -16.41
C LEU A 198 -5.38 -3.56 -15.39
N LEU A 199 -6.33 -2.64 -15.34
CA LEU A 199 -7.55 -2.71 -14.53
C LEU A 199 -8.71 -3.26 -15.37
N ALA A 200 -8.69 -4.57 -15.65
CA ALA A 200 -9.63 -5.21 -16.56
C ALA A 200 -11.12 -5.14 -16.15
N GLU A 201 -11.40 -4.95 -14.85
CA GLU A 201 -12.77 -4.96 -14.32
C GLU A 201 -13.10 -3.65 -13.56
N ALA A 202 -12.68 -2.51 -14.09
CA ALA A 202 -12.87 -1.19 -13.47
C ALA A 202 -14.34 -0.91 -13.12
N GLU A 203 -15.28 -1.29 -14.00
CA GLU A 203 -16.71 -1.08 -13.80
C GLU A 203 -17.27 -1.84 -12.59
N LYS A 204 -16.71 -3.01 -12.26
CA LYS A 204 -17.10 -3.75 -11.04
C LYS A 204 -16.69 -3.03 -9.76
N LEU A 205 -15.71 -2.15 -9.83
CA LEU A 205 -15.33 -1.23 -8.75
C LEU A 205 -16.11 0.09 -8.80
N GLY A 206 -17.08 0.21 -9.71
CA GLY A 206 -17.80 1.45 -9.94
C GLY A 206 -16.95 2.55 -10.58
N ILE A 207 -15.85 2.19 -11.28
CA ILE A 207 -14.94 3.12 -11.95
C ILE A 207 -15.24 3.10 -13.45
N THR A 208 -15.66 4.25 -14.00
CA THR A 208 -16.06 4.36 -15.41
C THR A 208 -15.30 5.47 -16.13
N ALA A 209 -15.13 5.34 -17.45
CA ALA A 209 -14.43 6.30 -18.29
C ALA A 209 -15.12 7.69 -18.36
N SER A 210 -16.36 7.80 -17.93
CA SER A 210 -17.09 9.07 -17.86
C SER A 210 -16.78 9.90 -16.62
N MET A 211 -16.03 9.35 -15.66
CA MET A 211 -15.68 10.03 -14.42
C MET A 211 -14.73 11.20 -14.70
N LYS A 212 -14.93 12.27 -13.94
CA LYS A 212 -14.15 13.50 -14.07
C LYS A 212 -14.02 14.21 -12.73
N ILE A 213 -12.89 14.90 -12.54
CA ILE A 213 -12.68 15.83 -11.41
C ILE A 213 -12.45 17.25 -11.91
N VAL A 214 -12.67 18.22 -11.03
CA VAL A 214 -12.33 19.62 -11.31
C VAL A 214 -11.00 19.94 -10.64
N LEU A 215 -9.92 19.93 -11.41
CA LEU A 215 -8.58 20.27 -10.92
C LEU A 215 -8.36 21.79 -10.96
N LYS A 216 -7.99 22.36 -9.83
CA LYS A 216 -7.46 23.73 -9.79
C LYS A 216 -5.98 23.71 -10.23
N PRO A 217 -5.44 24.84 -10.74
CA PRO A 217 -4.06 24.91 -11.23
C PRO A 217 -3.01 24.42 -10.22
N GLU A 218 -3.25 24.61 -8.92
CA GLU A 218 -2.33 24.21 -7.84
C GLU A 218 -2.08 22.71 -7.79
N TYR A 219 -3.05 21.88 -8.18
CA TYR A 219 -2.88 20.43 -8.25
C TYR A 219 -1.87 19.99 -9.32
N GLU A 220 -1.65 20.84 -10.36
CA GLU A 220 -0.66 20.56 -11.39
C GLU A 220 0.80 20.64 -10.89
N THR A 221 1.02 21.04 -9.64
CA THR A 221 2.31 20.84 -8.98
C THR A 221 2.62 19.36 -8.76
N TYR A 222 1.61 18.52 -8.55
CA TYR A 222 1.75 17.11 -8.17
C TYR A 222 1.22 16.12 -9.22
N MET A 223 0.15 16.46 -9.93
CA MET A 223 -0.47 15.59 -10.93
C MET A 223 0.46 15.11 -12.05
N PRO A 224 1.42 15.91 -12.58
CA PRO A 224 2.38 15.44 -13.56
C PRO A 224 3.24 14.28 -13.04
N HIS A 225 3.64 14.31 -11.74
CA HIS A 225 4.36 13.21 -11.13
C HIS A 225 3.53 11.91 -11.14
N HIS A 226 2.26 12.00 -10.76
CA HIS A 226 1.36 10.83 -10.74
C HIS A 226 1.16 10.27 -12.16
N ARG A 227 0.92 11.12 -13.14
CA ARG A 227 0.74 10.71 -14.56
C ARG A 227 1.98 10.02 -15.13
N ALA A 228 3.18 10.53 -14.80
CA ALA A 228 4.43 10.05 -15.39
C ALA A 228 5.06 8.87 -14.64
N SER A 229 4.90 8.82 -13.31
CA SER A 229 5.68 7.91 -12.46
C SER A 229 4.87 6.87 -11.70
N GLU A 230 3.58 7.13 -11.47
CA GLU A 230 2.71 6.21 -10.72
C GLU A 230 1.73 5.47 -11.62
N TYR A 231 1.18 6.17 -12.63
CA TYR A 231 0.19 5.58 -13.53
C TYR A 231 0.80 4.47 -14.39
N LYS A 232 0.11 3.33 -14.46
CA LYS A 232 0.54 2.13 -15.20
C LYS A 232 -0.07 2.13 -16.60
N MET A 233 0.76 2.29 -17.60
CA MET A 233 0.32 2.35 -19.00
C MET A 233 0.09 0.98 -19.67
N GLY A 234 0.45 -0.14 -19.06
CA GLY A 234 0.36 -1.49 -19.63
C GLY A 234 1.68 -1.94 -20.21
#